data_e4ea82b23bdd205a88b32541c2d5f31a
#
_entry.id   e4ea82b23bdd205a88b32541c2d5f31a
#
_cell.length_a   1.000
_cell.length_b   1.000
_cell.length_c   1.000
_cell.angle_alpha   90.00
_cell.angle_beta   90.00
_cell.angle_gamma   90.00
#
_symmetry.space_group_name_H-M   'P 1'
#
loop_
_entity.id
_entity.type
_entity.pdbx_description
1 polymer ?
#
loop_
_entity_poly.entity_id
_entity_poly.type
_entity_poly.pdbx_seq_one_letter_code
_entity_poly.pdbx_strand_id
1 'polypeptide(L)'
;MTELGIIAMLLICTAVVGTLAQRIQVPAVIGQILVGVLFGPAVLNLVHPTEIISFIAEIGVIILMFMAGLESDLQLLRRYLTPSLSVAVCGVVVPMVVFMLAGKIAHLSTEHAAFLAITFAATSVSITVEVLQEMKRLNGKEGTTILGAAVVDDILAVLILSVFVTLTHDGGSGHQLPLQWSLLIQLIYFVAVYLFVKWLAPWVMRLGNLMKVNSAPTVLSISICLAMAYVADLVGLSAVVGAFFAGIAIGQTGVSREIENTVTPIGYAFFIPIFFVSIGLE
;
A
#
# COMPACT_ATOMS: atom_id res chain seq x y z
N MET A 1 27.29 -5.53 -12.13
CA MET A 1 27.48 -4.74 -10.88
C MET A 1 26.99 -5.60 -9.72
N THR A 2 27.62 -5.47 -8.55
CA THR A 2 27.07 -6.13 -7.34
C THR A 2 25.75 -5.46 -6.94
N GLU A 3 24.83 -6.19 -6.37
CA GLU A 3 23.51 -5.66 -5.90
C GLU A 3 23.70 -4.41 -5.02
N LEU A 4 24.66 -4.43 -4.11
CA LEU A 4 24.99 -3.29 -3.26
C LEU A 4 25.38 -2.03 -4.05
N GLY A 5 26.15 -2.21 -5.14
CA GLY A 5 26.53 -1.08 -6.01
C GLY A 5 25.34 -0.49 -6.76
N ILE A 6 24.39 -1.35 -7.19
CA ILE A 6 23.15 -0.92 -7.84
C ILE A 6 22.29 -0.13 -6.85
N ILE A 7 22.05 -0.66 -5.65
CA ILE A 7 21.26 0.01 -4.63
C ILE A 7 21.87 1.37 -4.25
N ALA A 8 23.18 1.44 -4.03
CA ALA A 8 23.87 2.71 -3.72
C ALA A 8 23.72 3.74 -4.86
N MET A 9 23.89 3.32 -6.11
CA MET A 9 23.70 4.18 -7.27
C MET A 9 22.25 4.68 -7.36
N LEU A 10 21.27 3.81 -7.20
CA LEU A 10 19.85 4.17 -7.25
C LEU A 10 19.50 5.18 -6.15
N LEU A 11 19.96 4.98 -4.92
CA LEU A 11 19.72 5.92 -3.80
C LEU A 11 20.33 7.31 -4.07
N ILE A 12 21.53 7.38 -4.62
CA ILE A 12 22.15 8.67 -5.00
C ILE A 12 21.33 9.34 -6.10
N CYS A 13 20.96 8.59 -7.14
CA CYS A 13 20.20 9.13 -8.26
C CYS A 13 18.81 9.60 -7.83
N THR A 14 18.10 8.85 -6.96
CA THR A 14 16.78 9.26 -6.43
C THR A 14 16.87 10.54 -5.59
N ALA A 15 17.92 10.68 -4.78
CA ALA A 15 18.13 11.89 -3.98
C ALA A 15 18.38 13.12 -4.88
N VAL A 16 19.20 12.97 -5.93
CA VAL A 16 19.50 14.06 -6.88
C VAL A 16 18.26 14.41 -7.70
N VAL A 17 17.65 13.42 -8.36
CA VAL A 17 16.51 13.66 -9.26
C VAL A 17 15.27 14.10 -8.47
N GLY A 18 15.02 13.54 -7.29
CA GLY A 18 13.95 13.99 -6.38
C GLY A 18 14.14 15.46 -5.99
N THR A 19 15.37 15.87 -5.65
CA THR A 19 15.66 17.29 -5.34
C THR A 19 15.43 18.20 -6.56
N LEU A 20 15.79 17.74 -7.77
CA LEU A 20 15.55 18.50 -9.00
C LEU A 20 14.05 18.63 -9.29
N ALA A 21 13.27 17.55 -9.09
CA ALA A 21 11.83 17.55 -9.24
C ALA A 21 11.17 18.59 -8.31
N GLN A 22 11.55 18.60 -7.04
CA GLN A 22 11.04 19.58 -6.06
C GLN A 22 11.35 21.03 -6.43
N ARG A 23 12.52 21.30 -7.06
CA ARG A 23 12.87 22.65 -7.54
C ARG A 23 11.91 23.16 -8.63
N ILE A 24 11.32 22.30 -9.41
CA ILE A 24 10.33 22.64 -10.44
C ILE A 24 8.88 22.42 -9.95
N GLN A 25 8.70 22.33 -8.62
CA GLN A 25 7.39 22.14 -7.97
C GLN A 25 6.68 20.83 -8.35
N VAL A 26 7.45 19.80 -8.69
CA VAL A 26 6.97 18.43 -8.94
C VAL A 26 7.31 17.58 -7.72
N PRO A 27 6.38 16.72 -7.23
CA PRO A 27 6.66 15.83 -6.12
C PRO A 27 7.89 14.96 -6.34
N ALA A 28 8.68 14.72 -5.28
CA ALA A 28 9.93 13.94 -5.35
C ALA A 28 9.71 12.53 -5.87
N VAL A 29 8.56 11.92 -5.55
CA VAL A 29 8.17 10.58 -5.98
C VAL A 29 8.21 10.42 -7.51
N ILE A 30 7.79 11.45 -8.27
CA ILE A 30 7.83 11.41 -9.74
C ILE A 30 9.28 11.31 -10.23
N GLY A 31 10.19 12.07 -9.60
CA GLY A 31 11.62 11.97 -9.87
C GLY A 31 12.20 10.58 -9.58
N GLN A 32 11.77 9.95 -8.50
CA GLN A 32 12.20 8.60 -8.12
C GLN A 32 11.72 7.54 -9.12
N ILE A 33 10.46 7.60 -9.56
CA ILE A 33 9.92 6.71 -10.61
C ILE A 33 10.69 6.92 -11.92
N LEU A 34 10.96 8.17 -12.31
CA LEU A 34 11.74 8.46 -13.52
C LEU A 34 13.16 7.88 -13.47
N VAL A 35 13.80 7.83 -12.30
CA VAL A 35 15.08 7.12 -12.13
C VAL A 35 14.91 5.64 -12.50
N GLY A 36 13.85 4.97 -12.02
CA GLY A 36 13.54 3.59 -12.38
C GLY A 36 13.38 3.42 -13.91
N VAL A 37 12.56 4.24 -14.54
CA VAL A 37 12.35 4.21 -16.00
C VAL A 37 13.66 4.41 -16.77
N LEU A 38 14.48 5.39 -16.35
CA LEU A 38 15.74 5.71 -17.04
C LEU A 38 16.78 4.59 -16.94
N PHE A 39 16.95 4.01 -15.74
CA PHE A 39 17.94 2.94 -15.52
C PHE A 39 17.40 1.55 -15.87
N GLY A 40 16.08 1.42 -15.99
CA GLY A 40 15.39 0.18 -16.29
C GLY A 40 15.55 -0.31 -17.73
N PRO A 41 14.91 -1.46 -18.02
CA PRO A 41 14.96 -2.12 -19.34
C PRO A 41 14.43 -1.25 -20.47
N ALA A 42 13.56 -0.29 -20.17
CA ALA A 42 12.92 0.56 -21.18
C ALA A 42 13.87 1.57 -21.84
N VAL A 43 14.90 2.07 -21.14
CA VAL A 43 15.79 3.15 -21.65
C VAL A 43 17.26 2.74 -21.63
N LEU A 44 17.91 2.71 -20.48
CA LEU A 44 19.35 2.43 -20.39
C LEU A 44 19.68 0.94 -20.21
N ASN A 45 18.71 0.14 -19.78
CA ASN A 45 18.86 -1.30 -19.55
C ASN A 45 20.05 -1.66 -18.62
N LEU A 46 20.28 -0.82 -17.60
CA LEU A 46 21.39 -0.98 -16.65
C LEU A 46 20.96 -1.75 -15.40
N VAL A 47 19.70 -1.65 -15.02
CA VAL A 47 19.12 -2.27 -13.83
C VAL A 47 17.89 -3.09 -14.23
N HIS A 48 17.87 -4.33 -13.78
CA HIS A 48 16.70 -5.21 -13.93
C HIS A 48 16.03 -5.42 -12.57
N PRO A 49 14.71 -5.66 -12.55
CA PRO A 49 14.03 -6.10 -11.32
C PRO A 49 14.66 -7.42 -10.85
N THR A 50 15.27 -7.39 -9.66
CA THR A 50 15.79 -8.59 -9.00
C THR A 50 14.96 -8.91 -7.78
N GLU A 51 14.97 -10.18 -7.30
CA GLU A 51 14.25 -10.58 -6.10
C GLU A 51 14.60 -9.71 -4.89
N ILE A 52 15.86 -9.27 -4.79
CA ILE A 52 16.33 -8.39 -3.70
C ILE A 52 15.67 -7.01 -3.81
N ILE A 53 15.67 -6.40 -4.99
CA ILE A 53 15.06 -5.08 -5.22
C ILE A 53 13.56 -5.17 -4.96
N SER A 54 12.89 -6.19 -5.47
CA SER A 54 11.45 -6.40 -5.27
C SER A 54 11.12 -6.61 -3.78
N PHE A 55 11.90 -7.39 -3.05
CA PHE A 55 11.70 -7.58 -1.62
C PHE A 55 11.90 -6.29 -0.80
N ILE A 56 12.94 -5.50 -1.11
CA ILE A 56 13.17 -4.20 -0.45
C ILE A 56 12.03 -3.22 -0.81
N ALA A 57 11.56 -3.24 -2.04
CA ALA A 57 10.44 -2.43 -2.50
C ALA A 57 9.13 -2.78 -1.78
N GLU A 58 8.85 -4.06 -1.57
CA GLU A 58 7.70 -4.54 -0.80
C GLU A 58 7.75 -4.04 0.66
N ILE A 59 8.90 -4.14 1.32
CA ILE A 59 9.09 -3.53 2.64
C ILE A 59 8.90 -2.02 2.56
N GLY A 60 9.33 -1.38 1.49
CA GLY A 60 9.17 0.07 1.25
C GLY A 60 7.72 0.51 1.26
N VAL A 61 6.85 -0.15 0.51
CA VAL A 61 5.42 0.18 0.49
C VAL A 61 4.73 -0.15 1.81
N ILE A 62 5.12 -1.23 2.48
CA ILE A 62 4.61 -1.58 3.82
C ILE A 62 4.96 -0.48 4.83
N ILE A 63 6.22 -0.01 4.86
CA ILE A 63 6.65 1.08 5.74
C ILE A 63 5.94 2.40 5.40
N LEU A 64 5.80 2.73 4.11
CA LEU A 64 5.08 3.92 3.66
C LEU A 64 3.65 3.95 4.20
N MET A 65 2.93 2.84 4.06
CA MET A 65 1.55 2.77 4.52
C MET A 65 1.42 2.67 6.03
N PHE A 66 2.39 2.07 6.70
CA PHE A 66 2.49 2.11 8.16
C PHE A 66 2.64 3.55 8.67
N MET A 67 3.49 4.35 8.04
CA MET A 67 3.67 5.78 8.36
C MET A 67 2.38 6.57 8.10
N ALA A 68 1.72 6.34 6.95
CA ALA A 68 0.43 6.94 6.66
C ALA A 68 -0.63 6.59 7.72
N GLY A 69 -0.60 5.36 8.22
CA GLY A 69 -1.44 4.92 9.33
C GLY A 69 -1.11 5.60 10.64
N LEU A 70 0.19 5.75 10.98
CA LEU A 70 0.64 6.46 12.18
C LEU A 70 0.15 7.91 12.23
N GLU A 71 0.19 8.59 11.09
CA GLU A 71 -0.25 9.98 10.94
C GLU A 71 -1.77 10.12 10.89
N SER A 72 -2.51 9.05 10.60
CA SER A 72 -3.96 9.10 10.35
C SER A 72 -4.77 9.32 11.63
N ASP A 73 -5.74 10.24 11.55
CA ASP A 73 -6.73 10.47 12.61
C ASP A 73 -7.95 9.55 12.44
N LEU A 74 -8.12 8.59 13.37
CA LEU A 74 -9.25 7.65 13.36
C LEU A 74 -10.61 8.35 13.46
N GLN A 75 -10.70 9.50 14.13
CA GLN A 75 -11.96 10.25 14.24
C GLN A 75 -12.35 10.84 12.89
N LEU A 76 -11.37 11.39 12.16
CA LEU A 76 -11.57 11.90 10.81
C LEU A 76 -11.94 10.76 9.85
N LEU A 77 -11.24 9.61 9.90
CA LEU A 77 -11.57 8.44 9.09
C LEU A 77 -13.02 8.00 9.30
N ARG A 78 -13.48 7.91 10.53
CA ARG A 78 -14.89 7.59 10.85
C ARG A 78 -15.86 8.65 10.34
N ARG A 79 -15.52 9.92 10.43
CA ARG A 79 -16.36 11.02 9.97
C ARG A 79 -16.53 11.01 8.45
N TYR A 80 -15.49 10.61 7.71
CA TYR A 80 -15.48 10.60 6.25
C TYR A 80 -15.73 9.23 5.63
N LEU A 81 -16.22 8.23 6.39
CA LEU A 81 -16.53 6.89 5.87
C LEU A 81 -17.55 6.92 4.72
N THR A 82 -18.63 7.71 4.83
CA THR A 82 -19.66 7.79 3.77
C THR A 82 -19.11 8.38 2.47
N PRO A 83 -18.41 9.52 2.47
CA PRO A 83 -17.71 10.00 1.28
C PRO A 83 -16.70 8.99 0.72
N SER A 84 -15.91 8.34 1.59
CA SER A 84 -14.92 7.33 1.19
C SER A 84 -15.57 6.14 0.47
N LEU A 85 -16.69 5.64 1.00
CA LEU A 85 -17.43 4.56 0.37
C LEU A 85 -17.97 4.95 -1.01
N SER A 86 -18.51 6.16 -1.13
CA SER A 86 -19.00 6.67 -2.41
C SER A 86 -17.88 6.81 -3.45
N VAL A 87 -16.72 7.33 -3.02
CA VAL A 87 -15.53 7.47 -3.89
C VAL A 87 -15.03 6.09 -4.32
N ALA A 88 -14.91 5.13 -3.40
CA ALA A 88 -14.46 3.77 -3.72
C ALA A 88 -15.39 3.09 -4.73
N VAL A 89 -16.70 3.09 -4.47
CA VAL A 89 -17.68 2.48 -5.39
C VAL A 89 -17.61 3.11 -6.77
N CYS A 90 -17.57 4.44 -6.86
CA CYS A 90 -17.44 5.13 -8.15
C CYS A 90 -16.08 4.84 -8.79
N GLY A 91 -15.00 4.80 -7.99
CA GLY A 91 -13.64 4.51 -8.43
C GLY A 91 -13.49 3.11 -9.05
N VAL A 92 -14.27 2.15 -8.59
CA VAL A 92 -14.30 0.78 -9.18
C VAL A 92 -15.28 0.71 -10.35
N VAL A 93 -16.53 1.17 -10.17
CA VAL A 93 -17.59 0.98 -11.17
C VAL A 93 -17.32 1.75 -12.47
N VAL A 94 -16.85 3.00 -12.35
CA VAL A 94 -16.63 3.84 -13.55
C VAL A 94 -15.53 3.27 -14.45
N PRO A 95 -14.32 2.96 -13.95
CA PRO A 95 -13.31 2.31 -14.79
C PRO A 95 -13.77 0.96 -15.34
N MET A 96 -14.43 0.13 -14.53
CA MET A 96 -14.96 -1.16 -15.01
C MET A 96 -15.89 -0.99 -16.21
N VAL A 97 -16.83 -0.07 -16.14
CA VAL A 97 -17.75 0.20 -17.27
C VAL A 97 -17.00 0.71 -18.49
N VAL A 98 -16.08 1.66 -18.30
CA VAL A 98 -15.31 2.26 -19.40
C VAL A 98 -14.43 1.21 -20.08
N PHE A 99 -13.68 0.41 -19.33
CA PHE A 99 -12.79 -0.61 -19.91
C PHE A 99 -13.54 -1.80 -20.46
N MET A 100 -14.69 -2.18 -19.89
CA MET A 100 -15.57 -3.18 -20.48
C MET A 100 -16.08 -2.73 -21.87
N LEU A 101 -16.53 -1.47 -21.99
CA LEU A 101 -16.95 -0.90 -23.27
C LEU A 101 -15.79 -0.80 -24.25
N ALA A 102 -14.64 -0.32 -23.82
CA ALA A 102 -13.42 -0.25 -24.64
C ALA A 102 -13.00 -1.64 -25.15
N GLY A 103 -13.03 -2.66 -24.31
CA GLY A 103 -12.75 -4.05 -24.70
C GLY A 103 -13.73 -4.58 -25.75
N LYS A 104 -15.01 -4.28 -25.63
CA LYS A 104 -16.01 -4.63 -26.65
C LYS A 104 -15.79 -3.89 -27.97
N ILE A 105 -15.44 -2.62 -27.95
CA ILE A 105 -15.09 -1.85 -29.16
C ILE A 105 -13.83 -2.43 -29.82
N ALA A 106 -12.88 -2.90 -29.01
CA ALA A 106 -11.68 -3.59 -29.49
C ALA A 106 -11.93 -5.06 -29.93
N HIS A 107 -13.20 -5.49 -30.01
CA HIS A 107 -13.60 -6.86 -30.38
C HIS A 107 -13.01 -7.96 -29.48
N LEU A 108 -12.69 -7.67 -28.23
CA LEU A 108 -12.29 -8.68 -27.26
C LEU A 108 -13.49 -9.55 -26.85
N SER A 109 -13.22 -10.80 -26.49
CA SER A 109 -14.27 -11.63 -25.89
C SER A 109 -14.75 -11.01 -24.57
N THR A 110 -15.97 -11.36 -24.15
CA THR A 110 -16.55 -10.81 -22.92
C THR A 110 -15.68 -11.09 -21.70
N GLU A 111 -15.03 -12.26 -21.64
CA GLU A 111 -14.14 -12.64 -20.56
C GLU A 111 -12.87 -11.79 -20.53
N HIS A 112 -12.22 -11.59 -21.68
CA HIS A 112 -11.03 -10.74 -21.77
C HIS A 112 -11.36 -9.26 -21.50
N ALA A 113 -12.51 -8.77 -21.96
CA ALA A 113 -12.96 -7.41 -21.66
C ALA A 113 -13.26 -7.23 -20.16
N ALA A 114 -13.85 -8.23 -19.50
CA ALA A 114 -14.12 -8.21 -18.08
C ALA A 114 -12.82 -8.26 -17.26
N PHE A 115 -11.88 -9.14 -17.63
CA PHE A 115 -10.57 -9.20 -16.98
C PHE A 115 -9.82 -7.87 -17.08
N LEU A 116 -9.80 -7.27 -18.27
CA LEU A 116 -9.21 -5.95 -18.51
C LEU A 116 -9.87 -4.89 -17.60
N ALA A 117 -11.21 -4.89 -17.55
CA ALA A 117 -11.97 -3.95 -16.74
C ALA A 117 -11.66 -4.07 -15.24
N ILE A 118 -11.54 -5.28 -14.72
CA ILE A 118 -11.18 -5.53 -13.31
C ILE A 118 -9.74 -5.08 -13.03
N THR A 119 -8.81 -5.40 -13.93
CA THR A 119 -7.40 -5.02 -13.79
C THR A 119 -7.22 -3.51 -13.71
N PHE A 120 -7.93 -2.75 -14.56
CA PHE A 120 -7.85 -1.29 -14.55
C PHE A 120 -8.72 -0.61 -13.50
N ALA A 121 -9.64 -1.34 -12.86
CA ALA A 121 -10.39 -0.82 -11.72
C ALA A 121 -9.58 -0.87 -10.42
N ALA A 122 -8.65 -1.80 -10.29
CA ALA A 122 -7.77 -1.88 -9.12
C ALA A 122 -6.78 -0.70 -9.12
N THR A 123 -6.84 0.13 -8.07
CA THR A 123 -6.10 1.39 -8.01
C THR A 123 -4.93 1.31 -7.01
N SER A 124 -3.74 1.81 -7.39
CA SER A 124 -2.63 1.96 -6.45
C SER A 124 -2.71 3.29 -5.71
N VAL A 125 -2.79 3.22 -4.39
CA VAL A 125 -2.89 4.41 -3.52
C VAL A 125 -1.54 4.93 -3.08
N SER A 126 -0.49 4.12 -3.14
CA SER A 126 0.83 4.46 -2.59
C SER A 126 1.39 5.78 -3.12
N ILE A 127 1.28 6.03 -4.43
CA ILE A 127 1.74 7.28 -5.05
C ILE A 127 0.92 8.47 -4.52
N THR A 128 -0.40 8.32 -4.45
CA THR A 128 -1.29 9.40 -3.96
C THR A 128 -1.03 9.71 -2.49
N VAL A 129 -0.80 8.70 -1.66
CA VAL A 129 -0.45 8.87 -0.25
C VAL A 129 0.86 9.63 -0.10
N GLU A 130 1.89 9.25 -0.85
CA GLU A 130 3.18 9.94 -0.82
C GLU A 130 3.06 11.41 -1.22
N VAL A 131 2.36 11.71 -2.31
CA VAL A 131 2.12 13.09 -2.75
C VAL A 131 1.36 13.89 -1.68
N LEU A 132 0.34 13.29 -1.05
CA LEU A 132 -0.42 13.95 0.02
C LEU A 132 0.42 14.18 1.29
N GLN A 133 1.33 13.27 1.63
CA GLN A 133 2.28 13.44 2.74
C GLN A 133 3.28 14.57 2.43
N GLU A 134 3.88 14.57 1.23
CA GLU A 134 4.80 15.63 0.80
C GLU A 134 4.12 17.01 0.82
N MET A 135 2.85 17.08 0.40
CA MET A 135 2.03 18.30 0.45
C MET A 135 1.49 18.64 1.84
N LYS A 136 1.69 17.79 2.85
CA LYS A 136 1.12 17.91 4.21
C LYS A 136 -0.42 18.00 4.22
N ARG A 137 -1.08 17.26 3.30
CA ARG A 137 -2.53 17.24 3.11
C ARG A 137 -3.18 15.90 3.48
N LEU A 138 -2.40 14.92 3.97
CA LEU A 138 -2.89 13.59 4.29
C LEU A 138 -4.02 13.60 5.33
N ASN A 139 -3.87 14.40 6.39
CA ASN A 139 -4.88 14.57 7.45
C ASN A 139 -5.96 15.60 7.11
N GLY A 140 -6.03 16.06 5.86
CA GLY A 140 -7.11 16.90 5.36
C GLY A 140 -8.36 16.09 5.02
N LYS A 141 -9.45 16.77 4.71
CA LYS A 141 -10.72 16.18 4.25
C LYS A 141 -10.49 15.27 3.04
N GLU A 142 -9.73 15.75 2.08
CA GLU A 142 -9.42 15.05 0.84
C GLU A 142 -8.56 13.80 1.11
N GLY A 143 -7.45 13.96 1.84
CA GLY A 143 -6.53 12.87 2.18
C GLY A 143 -7.22 11.77 2.98
N THR A 144 -7.99 12.12 4.00
CA THR A 144 -8.74 11.17 4.81
C THR A 144 -9.79 10.42 3.99
N THR A 145 -10.47 11.12 3.04
CA THR A 145 -11.45 10.48 2.16
C THR A 145 -10.77 9.50 1.20
N ILE A 146 -9.61 9.87 0.64
CA ILE A 146 -8.84 9.02 -0.27
C ILE A 146 -8.33 7.78 0.47
N LEU A 147 -7.75 7.93 1.66
CA LEU A 147 -7.28 6.80 2.47
C LEU A 147 -8.42 5.82 2.81
N GLY A 148 -9.55 6.35 3.23
CA GLY A 148 -10.72 5.53 3.51
C GLY A 148 -11.27 4.82 2.27
N ALA A 149 -11.26 5.51 1.11
CA ALA A 149 -11.69 4.92 -0.16
C ALA A 149 -10.76 3.79 -0.61
N ALA A 150 -9.44 3.96 -0.43
CA ALA A 150 -8.46 2.96 -0.78
C ALA A 150 -8.64 1.63 -0.06
N VAL A 151 -8.90 1.67 1.25
CA VAL A 151 -9.17 0.46 2.03
C VAL A 151 -10.42 -0.27 1.51
N VAL A 152 -11.45 0.48 1.12
CA VAL A 152 -12.68 -0.10 0.56
C VAL A 152 -12.43 -0.63 -0.85
N ASP A 153 -11.65 0.07 -1.65
CA ASP A 153 -11.27 -0.31 -3.01
C ASP A 153 -10.53 -1.65 -3.05
N ASP A 154 -9.55 -1.85 -2.19
CA ASP A 154 -8.82 -3.11 -2.05
C ASP A 154 -9.76 -4.30 -1.76
N ILE A 155 -10.75 -4.09 -0.87
CA ILE A 155 -11.75 -5.11 -0.55
C ILE A 155 -12.62 -5.39 -1.79
N LEU A 156 -13.11 -4.35 -2.45
CA LEU A 156 -13.96 -4.48 -3.63
C LEU A 156 -13.22 -5.17 -4.78
N ALA A 157 -11.97 -4.82 -5.03
CA ALA A 157 -11.14 -5.41 -6.07
C ALA A 157 -10.97 -6.93 -5.87
N VAL A 158 -10.64 -7.37 -4.65
CA VAL A 158 -10.51 -8.80 -4.32
C VAL A 158 -11.84 -9.53 -4.47
N LEU A 159 -12.95 -8.92 -4.03
CA LEU A 159 -14.29 -9.51 -4.16
C LEU A 159 -14.70 -9.69 -5.62
N ILE A 160 -14.53 -8.66 -6.43
CA ILE A 160 -14.88 -8.68 -7.86
C ILE A 160 -14.01 -9.70 -8.60
N LEU A 161 -12.70 -9.73 -8.31
CA LEU A 161 -11.79 -10.71 -8.89
C LEU A 161 -12.18 -12.15 -8.49
N SER A 162 -12.53 -12.38 -7.24
CA SER A 162 -12.96 -13.70 -6.76
C SER A 162 -14.25 -14.17 -7.45
N VAL A 163 -15.22 -13.27 -7.63
CA VAL A 163 -16.46 -13.56 -8.38
C VAL A 163 -16.13 -13.86 -9.85
N PHE A 164 -15.29 -13.05 -10.47
CA PHE A 164 -14.89 -13.22 -11.86
C PHE A 164 -14.22 -14.59 -12.10
N VAL A 165 -13.23 -14.94 -11.28
CA VAL A 165 -12.53 -16.22 -11.38
C VAL A 165 -13.49 -17.40 -11.18
N THR A 166 -14.44 -17.29 -10.25
CA THR A 166 -15.46 -18.32 -10.02
C THR A 166 -16.39 -18.50 -11.24
N LEU A 167 -16.71 -17.42 -11.95
CA LEU A 167 -17.60 -17.47 -13.11
C LEU A 167 -16.92 -17.92 -14.40
N THR A 168 -15.60 -17.67 -14.53
CA THR A 168 -14.85 -18.00 -15.77
C THR A 168 -14.18 -19.35 -15.75
N HIS A 169 -13.92 -19.95 -14.57
CA HIS A 169 -13.34 -21.28 -14.45
C HIS A 169 -14.43 -22.30 -14.17
N ASP A 170 -14.89 -22.99 -15.21
CA ASP A 170 -15.65 -24.22 -15.08
C ASP A 170 -14.79 -25.30 -14.39
N GLY A 171 -14.90 -25.41 -13.06
CA GLY A 171 -14.51 -26.62 -12.30
C GLY A 171 -13.04 -27.05 -12.29
N GLY A 172 -12.09 -26.20 -12.66
CA GLY A 172 -10.65 -26.55 -12.64
C GLY A 172 -10.02 -26.39 -11.26
N SER A 173 -9.71 -27.47 -10.62
CA SER A 173 -8.88 -27.81 -9.46
C SER A 173 -7.83 -26.78 -8.96
N GLY A 174 -8.25 -25.59 -8.59
CA GLY A 174 -7.48 -24.68 -7.74
C GLY A 174 -8.14 -24.62 -6.37
N HIS A 175 -7.38 -24.78 -5.31
CA HIS A 175 -7.81 -24.70 -3.91
C HIS A 175 -8.22 -23.28 -3.53
N GLN A 176 -9.10 -22.62 -4.32
CA GLN A 176 -9.67 -21.34 -3.94
C GLN A 176 -10.88 -21.60 -3.04
N LEU A 177 -10.83 -21.00 -1.87
CA LEU A 177 -11.95 -21.07 -0.93
C LEU A 177 -13.21 -20.51 -1.60
N PRO A 178 -14.39 -21.14 -1.42
CA PRO A 178 -15.64 -20.56 -1.88
C PRO A 178 -15.78 -19.11 -1.45
N LEU A 179 -16.32 -18.24 -2.31
CA LEU A 179 -16.48 -16.81 -2.07
C LEU A 179 -17.01 -16.49 -0.66
N GLN A 180 -17.95 -17.28 -0.17
CA GLN A 180 -18.55 -17.12 1.18
C GLN A 180 -17.51 -17.24 2.30
N TRP A 181 -16.55 -18.18 2.17
CA TRP A 181 -15.48 -18.39 3.14
C TRP A 181 -14.44 -17.27 3.07
N SER A 182 -14.10 -16.82 1.86
CA SER A 182 -13.18 -15.68 1.68
C SER A 182 -13.74 -14.42 2.34
N LEU A 183 -15.02 -14.10 2.10
CA LEU A 183 -15.72 -13.00 2.75
C LEU A 183 -15.75 -13.10 4.28
N LEU A 184 -16.04 -14.30 4.77
CA LEU A 184 -16.09 -14.55 6.21
C LEU A 184 -14.72 -14.36 6.86
N ILE A 185 -13.66 -14.87 6.24
CA ILE A 185 -12.28 -14.72 6.73
C ILE A 185 -11.86 -13.24 6.75
N GLN A 186 -12.17 -12.48 5.70
CA GLN A 186 -11.90 -11.05 5.65
C GLN A 186 -12.68 -10.28 6.70
N LEU A 187 -13.95 -10.62 6.92
CA LEU A 187 -14.75 -10.03 8.00
C LEU A 187 -14.14 -10.32 9.37
N ILE A 188 -13.73 -11.57 9.61
CA ILE A 188 -13.06 -11.96 10.86
C ILE A 188 -11.75 -11.18 11.02
N TYR A 189 -10.99 -11.01 9.95
CA TYR A 189 -9.77 -10.19 9.96
C TYR A 189 -10.05 -8.75 10.41
N PHE A 190 -11.04 -8.06 9.84
CA PHE A 190 -11.38 -6.68 10.24
C PHE A 190 -11.88 -6.58 11.68
N VAL A 191 -12.64 -7.58 12.16
CA VAL A 191 -13.02 -7.66 13.56
C VAL A 191 -11.78 -7.84 14.45
N ALA A 192 -10.86 -8.73 14.07
CA ALA A 192 -9.62 -8.95 14.81
C ALA A 192 -8.75 -7.69 14.82
N VAL A 193 -8.62 -6.98 13.69
CA VAL A 193 -7.93 -5.69 13.58
C VAL A 193 -8.56 -4.65 14.51
N TYR A 194 -9.89 -4.54 14.54
CA TYR A 194 -10.58 -3.62 15.43
C TYR A 194 -10.30 -3.92 16.92
N LEU A 195 -10.33 -5.19 17.31
CA LEU A 195 -10.01 -5.62 18.67
C LEU A 195 -8.53 -5.35 19.01
N PHE A 196 -7.66 -5.60 18.05
CA PHE A 196 -6.21 -5.32 18.16
C PHE A 196 -5.97 -3.83 18.42
N VAL A 197 -6.51 -2.95 17.56
CA VAL A 197 -6.39 -1.49 17.68
C VAL A 197 -6.88 -1.01 19.04
N LYS A 198 -8.02 -1.52 19.49
CA LYS A 198 -8.69 -1.03 20.70
C LYS A 198 -8.02 -1.51 21.99
N TRP A 199 -7.58 -2.76 22.04
CA TRP A 199 -7.16 -3.39 23.30
C TRP A 199 -5.72 -3.86 23.29
N LEU A 200 -5.27 -4.52 22.23
CA LEU A 200 -3.99 -5.22 22.25
C LEU A 200 -2.83 -4.27 21.97
N ALA A 201 -2.94 -3.36 21.03
CA ALA A 201 -1.86 -2.42 20.70
C ALA A 201 -1.46 -1.53 21.89
N PRO A 202 -2.38 -0.90 22.65
CA PRO A 202 -2.01 -0.12 23.83
C PRO A 202 -1.34 -0.95 24.92
N TRP A 203 -1.75 -2.22 25.06
CA TRP A 203 -1.16 -3.13 26.06
C TRP A 203 0.24 -3.55 25.66
N VAL A 204 0.45 -3.95 24.41
CA VAL A 204 1.78 -4.34 23.88
C VAL A 204 2.76 -3.17 23.96
N MET A 205 2.34 -1.96 23.60
CA MET A 205 3.20 -0.77 23.67
C MET A 205 3.58 -0.40 25.11
N ARG A 206 2.68 -0.60 26.08
CA ARG A 206 3.02 -0.44 27.51
C ARG A 206 4.10 -1.45 27.95
N LEU A 207 4.01 -2.70 27.50
CA LEU A 207 5.06 -3.70 27.77
C LEU A 207 6.39 -3.32 27.12
N GLY A 208 6.36 -2.78 25.90
CA GLY A 208 7.55 -2.27 25.20
C GLY A 208 8.29 -1.21 26.00
N ASN A 209 7.57 -0.30 26.63
CA ASN A 209 8.15 0.75 27.48
C ASN A 209 8.81 0.21 28.76
N LEU A 210 8.48 -1.00 29.18
CA LEU A 210 9.10 -1.66 30.35
C LEU A 210 10.37 -2.43 29.97
N MET A 211 10.61 -2.66 28.68
CA MET A 211 11.79 -3.37 28.22
C MET A 211 13.04 -2.47 28.31
N LYS A 212 14.13 -3.02 28.81
CA LYS A 212 15.41 -2.29 28.96
C LYS A 212 16.24 -2.22 27.67
N VAL A 213 15.68 -2.62 26.55
CA VAL A 213 16.35 -2.60 25.24
C VAL A 213 16.13 -1.24 24.61
N ASN A 214 17.20 -0.64 24.11
CA ASN A 214 17.10 0.63 23.36
C ASN A 214 16.16 0.46 22.15
N SER A 215 15.26 1.40 21.95
CA SER A 215 14.27 1.41 20.87
C SER A 215 13.29 0.22 20.87
N ALA A 216 13.04 -0.43 22.03
CA ALA A 216 12.10 -1.52 22.13
C ALA A 216 10.70 -1.20 21.57
N PRO A 217 10.09 0.00 21.81
CA PRO A 217 8.80 0.36 21.19
C PRO A 217 8.87 0.36 19.66
N THR A 218 9.96 0.84 19.06
CA THR A 218 10.14 0.87 17.59
C THR A 218 10.24 -0.55 17.02
N VAL A 219 11.04 -1.42 17.65
CA VAL A 219 11.18 -2.83 17.22
C VAL A 219 9.83 -3.54 17.27
N LEU A 220 9.09 -3.40 18.38
CA LEU A 220 7.74 -3.97 18.50
C LEU A 220 6.78 -3.42 17.47
N SER A 221 6.85 -2.12 17.17
CA SER A 221 5.97 -1.48 16.19
C SER A 221 6.22 -2.00 14.78
N ILE A 222 7.48 -2.13 14.37
CA ILE A 222 7.85 -2.72 13.07
C ILE A 222 7.43 -4.19 13.04
N SER A 223 7.64 -4.95 14.11
CA SER A 223 7.23 -6.36 14.18
C SER A 223 5.71 -6.51 14.05
N ILE A 224 4.93 -5.65 14.70
CA ILE A 224 3.47 -5.62 14.58
C ILE A 224 3.07 -5.26 13.15
N CYS A 225 3.72 -4.26 12.56
CA CYS A 225 3.46 -3.85 11.17
C CYS A 225 3.64 -5.02 10.21
N LEU A 226 4.79 -5.69 10.26
CA LEU A 226 5.08 -6.83 9.38
C LEU A 226 4.16 -8.02 9.66
N ALA A 227 3.83 -8.30 10.92
CA ALA A 227 2.90 -9.37 11.27
C ALA A 227 1.48 -9.10 10.75
N MET A 228 0.97 -7.86 10.89
CA MET A 228 -0.34 -7.49 10.39
C MET A 228 -0.38 -7.45 8.85
N ALA A 229 0.69 -7.00 8.20
CA ALA A 229 0.85 -7.07 6.75
C ALA A 229 0.81 -8.53 6.26
N TYR A 230 1.57 -9.41 6.89
CA TYR A 230 1.59 -10.84 6.57
C TYR A 230 0.22 -11.51 6.78
N VAL A 231 -0.46 -11.23 7.89
CA VAL A 231 -1.80 -11.81 8.13
C VAL A 231 -2.83 -11.27 7.13
N ALA A 232 -2.74 -10.00 6.72
CA ALA A 232 -3.59 -9.44 5.66
C ALA A 232 -3.41 -10.21 4.35
N ASP A 233 -2.17 -10.44 3.94
CA ASP A 233 -1.83 -11.19 2.73
C ASP A 233 -2.36 -12.64 2.78
N LEU A 234 -2.21 -13.33 3.91
CA LEU A 234 -2.75 -14.68 4.12
C LEU A 234 -4.27 -14.79 3.94
N VAL A 235 -5.02 -13.72 4.26
CA VAL A 235 -6.48 -13.71 4.10
C VAL A 235 -6.93 -13.17 2.75
N GLY A 236 -5.99 -12.94 1.83
CA GLY A 236 -6.25 -12.45 0.48
C GLY A 236 -6.52 -10.95 0.41
N LEU A 237 -6.11 -10.16 1.42
CA LEU A 237 -6.07 -8.71 1.39
C LEU A 237 -4.64 -8.24 1.05
N SER A 238 -4.51 -7.00 0.61
CA SER A 238 -3.18 -6.42 0.41
C SER A 238 -2.41 -6.30 1.74
N ALA A 239 -1.12 -6.69 1.77
CA ALA A 239 -0.22 -6.49 2.89
C ALA A 239 -0.17 -5.01 3.35
N VAL A 240 -0.34 -4.10 2.39
CA VAL A 240 -0.40 -2.65 2.57
C VAL A 240 -1.53 -2.22 3.50
N VAL A 241 -2.71 -2.86 3.40
CA VAL A 241 -3.87 -2.63 4.29
C VAL A 241 -3.53 -3.03 5.73
N GLY A 242 -2.87 -4.18 5.90
CA GLY A 242 -2.42 -4.64 7.22
C GLY A 242 -1.45 -3.65 7.88
N ALA A 243 -0.47 -3.17 7.11
CA ALA A 243 0.49 -2.16 7.55
C ALA A 243 -0.18 -0.84 7.95
N PHE A 244 -1.13 -0.37 7.16
CA PHE A 244 -1.89 0.85 7.44
C PHE A 244 -2.66 0.75 8.77
N PHE A 245 -3.38 -0.35 9.01
CA PHE A 245 -4.08 -0.56 10.27
C PHE A 245 -3.14 -0.75 11.47
N ALA A 246 -1.97 -1.35 11.26
CA ALA A 246 -0.92 -1.39 12.28
C ALA A 246 -0.47 0.03 12.65
N GLY A 247 -0.25 0.89 11.66
CA GLY A 247 0.05 2.30 11.86
C GLY A 247 -1.03 3.03 12.66
N ILE A 248 -2.30 2.90 12.27
CA ILE A 248 -3.43 3.46 13.02
C ILE A 248 -3.44 2.97 14.47
N ALA A 249 -3.22 1.66 14.70
CA ALA A 249 -3.24 1.08 16.04
C ALA A 249 -2.18 1.70 16.94
N ILE A 250 -0.98 1.87 16.42
CA ILE A 250 0.17 2.42 17.15
C ILE A 250 0.08 3.94 17.24
N GLY A 251 -0.45 4.62 16.22
CA GLY A 251 -0.66 6.06 16.18
C GLY A 251 -1.55 6.57 17.32
N GLN A 252 -2.44 5.73 17.85
CA GLN A 252 -3.28 6.05 19.01
C GLN A 252 -2.59 5.81 20.37
N THR A 253 -1.35 5.35 20.37
CA THR A 253 -0.58 5.10 21.60
C THR A 253 0.29 6.30 21.96
N GLY A 254 0.68 6.42 23.25
CA GLY A 254 1.51 7.53 23.72
C GLY A 254 2.95 7.54 23.16
N VAL A 255 3.36 6.50 22.45
CA VAL A 255 4.71 6.35 21.87
C VAL A 255 4.76 6.64 20.36
N SER A 256 3.66 7.02 19.74
CA SER A 256 3.56 7.23 18.29
C SER A 256 4.62 8.20 17.75
N ARG A 257 4.86 9.32 18.42
CA ARG A 257 5.87 10.31 18.00
C ARG A 257 7.30 9.79 18.04
N GLU A 258 7.64 8.96 19.03
CA GLU A 258 8.97 8.33 19.11
C GLU A 258 9.18 7.38 17.93
N ILE A 259 8.16 6.59 17.60
CA ILE A 259 8.19 5.63 16.50
C ILE A 259 8.27 6.37 15.17
N GLU A 260 7.44 7.39 14.96
CA GLU A 260 7.45 8.25 13.77
C GLU A 260 8.85 8.85 13.56
N ASN A 261 9.45 9.44 14.59
CA ASN A 261 10.78 10.04 14.51
C ASN A 261 11.89 9.03 14.20
N THR A 262 11.68 7.74 14.43
CA THR A 262 12.68 6.70 14.19
C THR A 262 12.43 6.00 12.85
N VAL A 263 11.18 5.69 12.51
CA VAL A 263 10.83 4.93 11.30
C VAL A 263 10.85 5.82 10.06
N THR A 264 10.34 7.04 10.16
CA THR A 264 10.24 7.97 9.02
C THR A 264 11.59 8.26 8.35
N PRO A 265 12.67 8.61 9.09
CA PRO A 265 13.96 8.84 8.45
C PRO A 265 14.51 7.61 7.72
N ILE A 266 14.34 6.42 8.28
CA ILE A 266 14.82 5.17 7.67
C ILE A 266 13.98 4.83 6.44
N GLY A 267 12.66 5.00 6.53
CA GLY A 267 11.74 4.80 5.43
C GLY A 267 12.11 5.66 4.22
N TYR A 268 12.21 6.97 4.41
CA TYR A 268 12.55 7.92 3.34
C TYR A 268 14.00 7.88 2.88
N ALA A 269 14.94 7.46 3.73
CA ALA A 269 16.34 7.37 3.33
C ALA A 269 16.66 6.14 2.48
N PHE A 270 15.90 5.04 2.63
CA PHE A 270 16.30 3.76 2.03
C PHE A 270 15.13 3.04 1.33
N PHE A 271 14.08 2.69 2.06
CA PHE A 271 13.06 1.76 1.57
C PHE A 271 12.12 2.38 0.53
N ILE A 272 11.57 3.55 0.82
CA ILE A 272 10.59 4.23 -0.03
C ILE A 272 11.17 4.64 -1.39
N PRO A 273 12.40 5.20 -1.49
CA PRO A 273 13.00 5.48 -2.78
C PRO A 273 13.18 4.23 -3.66
N ILE A 274 13.57 3.09 -3.06
CA ILE A 274 13.73 1.84 -3.81
C ILE A 274 12.36 1.33 -4.29
N PHE A 275 11.31 1.46 -3.48
CA PHE A 275 9.95 1.12 -3.88
C PHE A 275 9.51 1.94 -5.11
N PHE A 276 9.69 3.26 -5.13
CA PHE A 276 9.30 4.06 -6.28
C PHE A 276 10.17 3.81 -7.51
N VAL A 277 11.46 3.53 -7.33
CA VAL A 277 12.32 3.08 -8.43
C VAL A 277 11.83 1.75 -8.99
N SER A 278 11.44 0.79 -8.17
CA SER A 278 10.97 -0.53 -8.65
C SER A 278 9.74 -0.40 -9.56
N ILE A 279 8.81 0.51 -9.26
CA ILE A 279 7.67 0.81 -10.13
C ILE A 279 8.15 1.28 -11.52
N GLY A 280 9.21 2.06 -11.56
CA GLY A 280 9.76 2.54 -12.83
C GLY A 280 10.61 1.51 -13.58
N LEU A 281 11.05 0.43 -12.91
CA LEU A 281 11.79 -0.67 -13.53
C LEU A 281 10.86 -1.68 -14.23
N GLU A 282 9.61 -1.80 -13.81
CA GLU A 282 8.57 -2.65 -14.41
C GLU A 282 7.93 -2.00 -15.64
#